data_0be9824019b6644e2abe0ce0e12ffcc3
#
_entry.id   0be9824019b6644e2abe0ce0e12ffcc3
#
_cell.length_a   1.000
_cell.length_b   1.000
_cell.length_c   1.000
_cell.angle_alpha   90.00
_cell.angle_beta   90.00
_cell.angle_gamma   90.00
#
_symmetry.space_group_name_H-M   'P 1'
#
loop_
_entity.id
_entity.type
_entity.pdbx_description
1 polymer ?
#
loop_
_entity_poly.entity_id
_entity_poly.type
_entity_poly.pdbx_seq_one_letter_code
_entity_poly.pdbx_strand_id
1 'polypeptide(L)'
;MTKNSLSALSTMILWRQAVWLSRIHCCRGFGIQSPTDYAFVRYVINEHWPYYAYEQIQDSDWLVQKLGRLYMRLANWRQPQVMLADDYQRYWQAGCRKTHFVDSIETVELARITIEEQAAWQLLSTKCDSQSVFVVEGIWRNKPQWRQMVSAQQVTTAYDLYYCGILLYNKKTYKHHYKINF
;
A
#
# COMPACT_ATOMS: atom_id res chain seq x y z
N MET A 1 -0.39 -32.28 -11.46
CA MET A 1 -0.04 -31.48 -10.28
C MET A 1 0.67 -32.41 -9.29
N THR A 2 1.91 -32.11 -8.96
CA THR A 2 2.73 -32.95 -8.07
C THR A 2 2.34 -32.74 -6.60
N LYS A 3 2.48 -33.76 -5.74
CA LYS A 3 2.17 -33.71 -4.30
C LYS A 3 2.82 -32.48 -3.60
N ASN A 4 4.00 -32.03 -4.06
CA ASN A 4 4.73 -30.87 -3.54
C ASN A 4 4.03 -29.54 -3.82
N SER A 5 3.33 -29.41 -4.96
CA SER A 5 2.60 -28.17 -5.28
C SER A 5 1.33 -28.00 -4.45
N LEU A 6 0.66 -29.11 -4.11
CA LEU A 6 -0.53 -29.09 -3.24
C LEU A 6 -0.17 -28.76 -1.78
N SER A 7 0.96 -29.26 -1.27
CA SER A 7 1.44 -28.94 0.09
C SER A 7 1.85 -27.45 0.22
N ALA A 8 2.53 -26.91 -0.78
CA ALA A 8 2.90 -25.49 -0.81
C ALA A 8 1.66 -24.57 -0.87
N LEU A 9 0.66 -24.94 -1.67
CA LEU A 9 -0.59 -24.17 -1.78
C LEU A 9 -1.36 -24.16 -0.45
N SER A 10 -1.46 -25.32 0.20
CA SER A 10 -2.13 -25.43 1.51
C SER A 10 -1.41 -24.63 2.60
N THR A 11 -0.08 -24.64 2.61
CA THR A 11 0.73 -23.85 3.53
C THR A 11 0.53 -22.35 3.33
N MET A 12 0.46 -21.88 2.08
CA MET A 12 0.18 -20.47 1.77
C MET A 12 -1.21 -20.05 2.23
N ILE A 13 -2.22 -20.89 2.07
CA ILE A 13 -3.60 -20.60 2.52
C ILE A 13 -3.64 -20.48 4.04
N LEU A 14 -3.04 -21.43 4.75
CA LEU A 14 -2.97 -21.41 6.22
C LEU A 14 -2.23 -20.17 6.74
N TRP A 15 -1.14 -19.80 6.09
CA TRP A 15 -0.40 -18.58 6.42
C TRP A 15 -1.29 -17.33 6.29
N ARG A 16 -2.03 -17.19 5.19
CA ARG A 16 -2.94 -16.04 4.98
C ARG A 16 -4.02 -15.98 6.05
N GLN A 17 -4.60 -17.13 6.41
CA GLN A 17 -5.61 -17.21 7.47
C GLN A 17 -5.01 -16.83 8.83
N ALA A 18 -3.81 -17.32 9.15
CA ALA A 18 -3.13 -16.95 10.38
C ALA A 18 -2.83 -15.44 10.48
N VAL A 19 -2.36 -14.83 9.39
CA VAL A 19 -2.14 -13.38 9.32
C VAL A 19 -3.46 -12.62 9.53
N TRP A 20 -4.53 -13.03 8.85
CA TRP A 20 -5.84 -12.39 8.98
C TRP A 20 -6.40 -12.52 10.40
N LEU A 21 -6.35 -13.71 11.00
CA LEU A 21 -6.80 -13.95 12.36
C LEU A 21 -5.99 -13.15 13.39
N SER A 22 -4.68 -13.04 13.21
CA SER A 22 -3.83 -12.26 14.13
C SER A 22 -4.14 -10.76 14.14
N ARG A 23 -4.88 -10.28 13.13
CA ARG A 23 -5.26 -8.87 12.94
C ARG A 23 -6.76 -8.62 12.97
N ILE A 24 -7.56 -9.59 13.39
CA ILE A 24 -9.02 -9.49 13.34
C ILE A 24 -9.59 -8.28 14.11
N HIS A 25 -8.93 -7.89 15.19
CA HIS A 25 -9.30 -6.71 16.00
C HIS A 25 -8.93 -5.36 15.34
N CYS A 26 -8.19 -5.40 14.23
CA CYS A 26 -7.81 -4.21 13.46
C CYS A 26 -8.64 -4.09 12.15
N CYS A 27 -9.80 -4.74 12.09
CA CYS A 27 -10.65 -4.72 10.90
C CYS A 27 -11.35 -3.39 10.71
N ARG A 28 -11.47 -2.96 9.45
CA ARG A 28 -12.33 -1.86 8.99
C ARG A 28 -12.16 -0.54 9.74
N GLY A 29 -10.97 -0.26 10.26
CA GLY A 29 -10.70 0.98 10.98
C GLY A 29 -11.21 1.02 12.43
N PHE A 30 -11.50 -0.13 13.03
CA PHE A 30 -11.85 -0.20 14.45
C PHE A 30 -10.76 0.44 15.31
N GLY A 31 -11.16 1.34 16.22
CA GLY A 31 -10.25 2.08 17.11
C GLY A 31 -9.62 3.34 16.49
N ILE A 32 -9.89 3.69 15.24
CA ILE A 32 -9.41 4.94 14.63
C ILE A 32 -10.37 6.08 15.02
N GLN A 33 -9.87 7.04 15.80
CA GLN A 33 -10.65 8.20 16.27
C GLN A 33 -10.65 9.36 15.26
N SER A 34 -9.63 9.48 14.42
CA SER A 34 -9.54 10.52 13.40
C SER A 34 -10.55 10.25 12.26
N PRO A 35 -11.53 11.14 12.00
CA PRO A 35 -12.52 10.93 10.94
C PRO A 35 -11.90 10.78 9.55
N THR A 36 -10.84 11.55 9.26
CA THR A 36 -10.13 11.50 7.98
C THR A 36 -9.38 10.19 7.79
N ASP A 37 -8.70 9.71 8.85
CA ASP A 37 -7.97 8.45 8.80
C ASP A 37 -8.94 7.26 8.75
N TYR A 38 -10.05 7.33 9.48
CA TYR A 38 -11.13 6.34 9.39
C TYR A 38 -11.71 6.27 7.97
N ALA A 39 -12.02 7.43 7.37
CA ALA A 39 -12.54 7.49 6.00
C ALA A 39 -11.54 6.90 5.00
N PHE A 40 -10.25 7.20 5.13
CA PHE A 40 -9.20 6.63 4.28
C PHE A 40 -9.14 5.09 4.41
N VAL A 41 -9.16 4.57 5.63
CA VAL A 41 -9.16 3.12 5.86
C VAL A 41 -10.43 2.48 5.30
N ARG A 42 -11.59 3.11 5.50
CA ARG A 42 -12.88 2.55 5.12
C ARG A 42 -13.12 2.57 3.63
N TYR A 43 -12.76 3.66 2.95
CA TYR A 43 -13.14 3.92 1.56
C TYR A 43 -11.99 3.80 0.56
N VAL A 44 -10.74 3.63 1.03
CA VAL A 44 -9.59 3.40 0.16
C VAL A 44 -8.95 2.04 0.44
N ILE A 45 -8.55 1.79 1.70
CA ILE A 45 -7.83 0.55 2.03
C ILE A 45 -8.77 -0.66 1.98
N ASN A 46 -9.89 -0.60 2.71
CA ASN A 46 -10.84 -1.71 2.90
C ASN A 46 -12.11 -1.57 2.08
N GLU A 47 -12.06 -0.88 0.97
CA GLU A 47 -13.19 -0.82 0.06
C GLU A 47 -13.37 -2.15 -0.68
N HIS A 48 -14.63 -2.60 -0.79
CA HIS A 48 -14.99 -3.88 -1.39
C HIS A 48 -15.92 -3.73 -2.60
N TRP A 49 -16.05 -2.52 -3.17
CA TRP A 49 -16.85 -2.34 -4.36
C TRP A 49 -16.28 -3.13 -5.56
N PRO A 50 -17.11 -3.82 -6.33
CA PRO A 50 -16.69 -4.54 -7.52
C PRO A 50 -16.48 -3.54 -8.68
N TYR A 51 -15.27 -2.99 -8.78
CA TYR A 51 -14.91 -2.15 -9.92
C TYR A 51 -14.81 -2.97 -11.20
N TYR A 52 -15.37 -2.49 -12.31
CA TYR A 52 -15.26 -3.14 -13.62
C TYR A 52 -13.79 -3.41 -14.03
N ALA A 53 -12.88 -2.52 -13.64
CA ALA A 53 -11.46 -2.71 -13.89
C ALA A 53 -10.88 -3.99 -13.25
N TYR A 54 -11.48 -4.51 -12.18
CA TYR A 54 -11.03 -5.75 -11.55
C TYR A 54 -11.25 -6.99 -12.40
N GLU A 55 -12.23 -6.97 -13.30
CA GLU A 55 -12.47 -8.04 -14.27
C GLU A 55 -11.51 -7.97 -15.44
N GLN A 56 -11.08 -6.76 -15.81
CA GLN A 56 -10.18 -6.51 -16.92
C GLN A 56 -8.70 -6.75 -16.57
N ILE A 57 -8.33 -6.54 -15.29
CA ILE A 57 -6.96 -6.68 -14.80
C ILE A 57 -6.90 -7.83 -13.82
N GLN A 58 -6.58 -9.02 -14.32
CA GLN A 58 -6.42 -10.22 -13.50
C GLN A 58 -4.95 -10.64 -13.47
N ASP A 59 -4.50 -11.06 -12.30
CA ASP A 59 -3.20 -11.68 -12.08
C ASP A 59 -3.38 -13.08 -11.52
N SER A 60 -2.50 -13.99 -11.92
CA SER A 60 -2.45 -15.36 -11.40
C SER A 60 -1.94 -15.40 -9.96
N ASP A 61 -1.07 -14.45 -9.58
CA ASP A 61 -0.60 -14.31 -8.20
C ASP A 61 -1.63 -13.54 -7.36
N TRP A 62 -2.09 -14.20 -6.30
CA TRP A 62 -3.07 -13.61 -5.39
C TRP A 62 -2.58 -12.33 -4.72
N LEU A 63 -1.30 -12.26 -4.33
CA LEU A 63 -0.76 -11.09 -3.65
C LEU A 63 -0.62 -9.91 -4.60
N VAL A 64 -0.13 -10.16 -5.81
CA VAL A 64 -0.06 -9.16 -6.87
C VAL A 64 -1.44 -8.59 -7.18
N GLN A 65 -2.45 -9.46 -7.35
CA GLN A 65 -3.81 -9.03 -7.60
C GLN A 65 -4.39 -8.23 -6.42
N LYS A 66 -4.16 -8.67 -5.17
CA LYS A 66 -4.63 -8.00 -3.96
C LYS A 66 -4.03 -6.60 -3.81
N LEU A 67 -2.71 -6.49 -3.97
CA LEU A 67 -1.99 -5.21 -3.91
C LEU A 67 -2.36 -4.31 -5.08
N GLY A 68 -2.43 -4.84 -6.29
CA GLY A 68 -2.83 -4.09 -7.47
C GLY A 68 -4.20 -3.44 -7.33
N ARG A 69 -5.19 -4.15 -6.76
CA ARG A 69 -6.51 -3.58 -6.45
C ARG A 69 -6.44 -2.43 -5.44
N LEU A 70 -5.57 -2.53 -4.43
CA LEU A 70 -5.31 -1.43 -3.50
C LEU A 70 -4.70 -0.25 -4.24
N TYR A 71 -3.73 -0.48 -5.11
CA TYR A 71 -3.02 0.56 -5.86
C TYR A 71 -3.96 1.30 -6.82
N MET A 72 -4.87 0.59 -7.47
CA MET A 72 -5.93 1.23 -8.25
C MET A 72 -6.76 2.20 -7.39
N ARG A 73 -7.17 1.79 -6.19
CA ARG A 73 -7.95 2.65 -5.28
C ARG A 73 -7.13 3.84 -4.77
N LEU A 74 -5.84 3.63 -4.49
CA LEU A 74 -4.92 4.71 -4.09
C LEU A 74 -4.75 5.74 -5.21
N ALA A 75 -4.56 5.30 -6.45
CA ALA A 75 -4.49 6.19 -7.61
C ALA A 75 -5.81 6.94 -7.83
N ASN A 76 -6.95 6.25 -7.68
CA ASN A 76 -8.26 6.89 -7.79
C ASN A 76 -8.50 7.93 -6.69
N TRP A 77 -8.04 7.68 -5.48
CA TRP A 77 -8.15 8.62 -4.37
C TRP A 77 -7.18 9.81 -4.49
N ARG A 78 -5.91 9.54 -4.83
CA ARG A 78 -4.85 10.55 -4.87
C ARG A 78 -4.85 11.37 -6.17
N GLN A 79 -5.27 10.78 -7.29
CA GLN A 79 -5.28 11.37 -8.63
C GLN A 79 -3.91 11.94 -9.04
N PRO A 80 -2.82 11.15 -8.99
CA PRO A 80 -1.49 11.65 -9.30
C PRO A 80 -1.38 12.02 -10.77
N GLN A 81 -0.68 13.13 -11.07
CA GLN A 81 -0.40 13.53 -12.45
C GLN A 81 0.83 12.81 -12.98
N VAL A 82 1.85 12.65 -12.15
CA VAL A 82 3.12 12.01 -12.53
C VAL A 82 3.49 10.94 -11.49
N MET A 83 3.91 9.78 -11.97
CA MET A 83 4.41 8.68 -11.16
C MET A 83 5.65 8.05 -11.79
N LEU A 84 6.49 7.43 -10.97
CA LEU A 84 7.53 6.54 -11.46
C LEU A 84 6.91 5.30 -12.09
N ALA A 85 7.46 4.85 -13.22
CA ALA A 85 7.05 3.60 -13.86
C ALA A 85 7.41 2.41 -12.95
N ASP A 86 6.47 1.47 -12.80
CA ASP A 86 6.65 0.23 -12.05
C ASP A 86 5.82 -0.92 -12.64
N ASP A 87 5.96 -2.13 -12.06
CA ASP A 87 5.28 -3.34 -12.52
C ASP A 87 3.75 -3.30 -12.37
N TYR A 88 3.21 -2.35 -11.58
CA TYR A 88 1.77 -2.17 -11.35
C TYR A 88 1.15 -1.05 -12.18
N GLN A 89 1.85 -0.54 -13.20
CA GLN A 89 1.39 0.58 -14.02
C GLN A 89 -0.06 0.43 -14.49
N ARG A 90 -0.47 -0.76 -14.91
CA ARG A 90 -1.85 -1.02 -15.37
C ARG A 90 -2.89 -0.81 -14.28
N TYR A 91 -2.57 -1.09 -13.00
CA TYR A 91 -3.46 -0.83 -11.87
C TYR A 91 -3.52 0.66 -11.53
N TRP A 92 -2.37 1.32 -11.57
CA TRP A 92 -2.32 2.77 -11.37
C TRP A 92 -3.13 3.50 -12.42
N GLN A 93 -3.00 3.15 -13.71
CA GLN A 93 -3.77 3.72 -14.81
C GLN A 93 -5.27 3.43 -14.73
N ALA A 94 -5.66 2.25 -14.24
CA ALA A 94 -7.08 1.95 -14.02
C ALA A 94 -7.70 2.84 -12.94
N GLY A 95 -6.92 3.26 -11.94
CA GLY A 95 -7.35 4.21 -10.91
C GLY A 95 -7.31 5.66 -11.35
N CYS A 96 -6.29 6.05 -12.11
CA CYS A 96 -6.13 7.41 -12.64
C CYS A 96 -5.59 7.38 -14.07
N ARG A 97 -6.47 7.55 -15.05
CA ARG A 97 -6.12 7.50 -16.48
C ARG A 97 -5.24 8.67 -16.94
N LYS A 98 -5.18 9.75 -16.16
CA LYS A 98 -4.42 10.95 -16.48
C LYS A 98 -2.96 10.89 -16.03
N THR A 99 -2.60 9.85 -15.28
CA THR A 99 -1.23 9.67 -14.76
C THR A 99 -0.24 9.44 -15.90
N HIS A 100 0.82 10.22 -15.92
CA HIS A 100 1.98 10.04 -16.79
C HIS A 100 3.08 9.29 -16.04
N PHE A 101 3.60 8.23 -16.65
CA PHE A 101 4.69 7.44 -16.07
C PHE A 101 6.02 7.89 -16.65
N VAL A 102 6.98 8.13 -15.76
CA VAL A 102 8.31 8.67 -16.08
C VAL A 102 9.39 7.88 -15.34
N ASP A 103 10.65 8.01 -15.81
CA ASP A 103 11.80 7.36 -15.17
C ASP A 103 12.38 8.19 -14.00
N SER A 104 12.05 9.47 -13.93
CA SER A 104 12.49 10.36 -12.84
C SER A 104 11.42 11.40 -12.51
N ILE A 105 11.32 11.77 -11.22
CA ILE A 105 10.37 12.77 -10.72
C ILE A 105 11.07 13.82 -9.88
N GLU A 106 10.53 15.03 -9.88
CA GLU A 106 10.99 16.13 -9.00
C GLU A 106 10.24 16.13 -7.67
N THR A 107 8.94 15.86 -7.70
CA THR A 107 8.08 15.77 -6.51
C THR A 107 7.34 14.43 -6.51
N VAL A 108 7.28 13.80 -5.36
CA VAL A 108 6.54 12.54 -5.16
C VAL A 108 5.08 12.86 -4.88
N GLU A 109 4.18 12.55 -5.81
CA GLU A 109 2.74 12.57 -5.54
C GLU A 109 2.24 11.24 -4.97
N LEU A 110 2.57 10.16 -5.65
CA LEU A 110 2.32 8.78 -5.25
C LEU A 110 3.47 7.92 -5.77
N ALA A 111 4.12 7.18 -4.89
CA ALA A 111 5.21 6.29 -5.26
C ALA A 111 5.11 4.94 -4.54
N ARG A 112 5.60 3.91 -5.21
CA ARG A 112 5.77 2.57 -4.65
C ARG A 112 7.25 2.20 -4.64
N ILE A 113 7.67 1.59 -3.57
CA ILE A 113 8.98 0.95 -3.40
C ILE A 113 8.80 -0.39 -2.68
N THR A 114 9.79 -1.24 -2.76
CA THR A 114 9.90 -2.41 -1.88
C THR A 114 10.68 -2.07 -0.61
N ILE A 115 10.49 -2.84 0.45
CA ILE A 115 11.17 -2.60 1.74
C ILE A 115 12.69 -2.74 1.62
N GLU A 116 13.17 -3.46 0.61
CA GLU A 116 14.57 -3.68 0.30
C GLU A 116 15.23 -2.47 -0.39
N GLU A 117 14.44 -1.61 -1.04
CA GLU A 117 14.93 -0.45 -1.81
C GLU A 117 15.23 0.77 -0.93
N GLN A 118 16.12 0.60 0.04
CA GLN A 118 16.46 1.67 0.99
C GLN A 118 17.05 2.92 0.32
N ALA A 119 17.87 2.75 -0.70
CA ALA A 119 18.45 3.87 -1.44
C ALA A 119 17.38 4.70 -2.18
N ALA A 120 16.41 4.02 -2.81
CA ALA A 120 15.26 4.68 -3.44
C ALA A 120 14.43 5.44 -2.39
N TRP A 121 14.18 4.85 -1.22
CA TRP A 121 13.52 5.53 -0.11
C TRP A 121 14.24 6.81 0.29
N GLN A 122 15.55 6.75 0.53
CA GLN A 122 16.34 7.91 0.94
C GLN A 122 16.27 9.04 -0.09
N LEU A 123 16.39 8.70 -1.38
CA LEU A 123 16.31 9.67 -2.47
C LEU A 123 14.92 10.29 -2.59
N LEU A 124 13.88 9.45 -2.67
CA LEU A 124 12.52 9.90 -2.95
C LEU A 124 11.88 10.62 -1.76
N SER A 125 12.25 10.26 -0.52
CA SER A 125 11.72 10.94 0.68
C SER A 125 12.14 12.41 0.77
N THR A 126 13.24 12.81 0.15
CA THR A 126 13.65 14.23 0.05
C THR A 126 12.78 15.03 -0.92
N LYS A 127 12.06 14.35 -1.82
CA LYS A 127 11.18 14.94 -2.85
C LYS A 127 9.70 14.94 -2.45
N CYS A 128 9.41 14.60 -1.19
CA CYS A 128 8.05 14.55 -0.68
C CYS A 128 7.57 15.92 -0.20
N ASP A 129 6.29 16.18 -0.43
CA ASP A 129 5.57 17.32 0.11
C ASP A 129 4.45 16.88 1.08
N SER A 130 3.62 17.82 1.52
CA SER A 130 2.52 17.54 2.46
C SER A 130 1.35 16.75 1.85
N GLN A 131 1.40 16.40 0.60
CA GLN A 131 0.38 15.59 -0.07
C GLN A 131 0.93 14.29 -0.61
N SER A 132 2.22 14.03 -0.40
CA SER A 132 2.88 12.83 -0.88
C SER A 132 2.35 11.57 -0.19
N VAL A 133 2.27 10.52 -0.96
CA VAL A 133 1.86 9.19 -0.53
C VAL A 133 2.91 8.18 -0.96
N PHE A 134 3.38 7.37 -0.02
CA PHE A 134 4.28 6.27 -0.29
C PHE A 134 3.63 4.94 0.02
N VAL A 135 3.82 3.99 -0.87
CA VAL A 135 3.53 2.58 -0.63
C VAL A 135 4.85 1.82 -0.53
N VAL A 136 5.02 1.07 0.55
CA VAL A 136 6.20 0.24 0.81
C VAL A 136 5.75 -1.22 0.84
N GLU A 137 6.12 -2.00 -0.17
CA GLU A 137 5.81 -3.43 -0.21
C GLU A 137 6.75 -4.26 0.66
N GLY A 138 6.26 -5.41 1.10
CA GLY A 138 7.09 -6.40 1.78
C GLY A 138 7.47 -6.04 3.21
N ILE A 139 6.74 -5.14 3.89
CA ILE A 139 7.09 -4.64 5.23
C ILE A 139 7.24 -5.75 6.28
N TRP A 140 6.61 -6.93 6.08
CA TRP A 140 6.77 -8.08 6.97
C TRP A 140 8.15 -8.73 6.89
N ARG A 141 8.89 -8.52 5.77
CA ARG A 141 10.22 -9.09 5.53
C ARG A 141 11.30 -8.37 6.34
N ASN A 142 11.14 -7.05 6.53
CA ASN A 142 12.10 -6.23 7.27
C ASN A 142 11.38 -5.23 8.19
N LYS A 143 10.89 -5.74 9.32
CA LYS A 143 10.19 -4.92 10.34
C LYS A 143 11.06 -3.81 10.95
N PRO A 144 12.38 -3.99 11.21
CA PRO A 144 13.23 -2.89 11.65
C PRO A 144 13.24 -1.73 10.66
N GLN A 145 13.45 -2.00 9.37
CA GLN A 145 13.44 -0.98 8.32
C GLN A 145 12.10 -0.26 8.23
N TRP A 146 10.98 -1.01 8.29
CA TRP A 146 9.64 -0.43 8.32
C TRP A 146 9.48 0.55 9.51
N ARG A 147 9.91 0.15 10.72
CA ARG A 147 9.84 1.03 11.89
C ARG A 147 10.66 2.31 11.71
N GLN A 148 11.83 2.21 11.10
CA GLN A 148 12.68 3.37 10.78
C GLN A 148 11.96 4.33 9.83
N MET A 149 11.33 3.82 8.75
CA MET A 149 10.55 4.64 7.81
C MET A 149 9.37 5.32 8.51
N VAL A 150 8.61 4.60 9.34
CA VAL A 150 7.49 5.17 10.12
C VAL A 150 7.95 6.25 11.09
N SER A 151 9.14 6.11 11.69
CA SER A 151 9.68 7.10 12.64
C SER A 151 10.26 8.35 11.97
N ALA A 152 10.45 8.34 10.64
CA ALA A 152 10.99 9.49 9.90
C ALA A 152 10.18 10.76 10.18
N GLN A 153 10.87 11.89 10.38
CA GLN A 153 10.27 13.13 10.88
C GLN A 153 9.12 13.63 9.99
N GLN A 154 9.26 13.52 8.69
CA GLN A 154 8.29 13.98 7.69
C GLN A 154 7.06 13.08 7.57
N VAL A 155 7.12 11.82 8.03
CA VAL A 155 5.98 10.90 8.02
C VAL A 155 5.06 11.23 9.17
N THR A 156 3.80 11.50 8.87
CA THR A 156 2.78 11.88 9.86
C THR A 156 1.77 10.78 10.14
N THR A 157 1.40 10.01 9.11
CA THR A 157 0.50 8.87 9.28
C THR A 157 1.05 7.64 8.57
N ALA A 158 1.07 6.52 9.26
CA ALA A 158 1.49 5.24 8.70
C ALA A 158 0.40 4.18 8.91
N TYR A 159 0.12 3.41 7.86
CA TYR A 159 -0.80 2.27 7.90
C TYR A 159 -0.02 0.99 7.61
N ASP A 160 0.04 0.09 8.59
CA ASP A 160 0.62 -1.25 8.45
C ASP A 160 -0.47 -2.23 8.02
N LEU A 161 -0.41 -2.66 6.76
CA LEU A 161 -1.34 -3.62 6.15
C LEU A 161 -0.78 -5.05 6.10
N TYR A 162 0.35 -5.30 6.75
CA TYR A 162 1.14 -6.52 6.74
C TYR A 162 1.93 -6.71 5.43
N TYR A 163 1.26 -6.90 4.29
CA TYR A 163 1.90 -7.13 2.99
C TYR A 163 2.54 -5.86 2.41
N CYS A 164 1.98 -4.73 2.72
CA CYS A 164 2.55 -3.41 2.42
C CYS A 164 2.24 -2.43 3.56
N GLY A 165 2.92 -1.29 3.54
CA GLY A 165 2.64 -0.14 4.38
C GLY A 165 2.32 1.08 3.52
N ILE A 166 1.52 2.00 4.04
CA ILE A 166 1.24 3.29 3.41
C ILE A 166 1.72 4.38 4.34
N LEU A 167 2.52 5.32 3.81
CA LEU A 167 3.03 6.48 4.52
C LEU A 167 2.43 7.75 3.92
N LEU A 168 1.86 8.61 4.78
CA LEU A 168 1.35 9.92 4.40
C LEU A 168 2.21 11.01 5.03
N TYR A 169 2.38 12.11 4.28
CA TYR A 169 3.18 13.28 4.63
C TYR A 169 2.32 14.51 4.93
N ASN A 170 1.05 14.31 5.28
CA ASN A 170 0.11 15.41 5.51
C ASN A 170 0.52 16.29 6.70
N LYS A 171 0.07 17.56 6.71
CA LYS A 171 0.33 18.50 7.80
C LYS A 171 -0.52 18.17 9.04
N LYS A 172 -0.12 17.19 9.82
CA LYS A 172 -0.72 16.85 11.12
C LYS A 172 0.23 17.21 12.26
N THR A 173 -0.32 17.61 13.38
CA THR A 173 0.43 17.94 14.60
C THR A 173 0.99 16.69 15.28
N TYR A 174 0.29 15.56 15.17
CA TYR A 174 0.65 14.32 15.84
C TYR A 174 0.86 13.19 14.82
N LYS A 175 1.82 12.30 15.12
CA LYS A 175 2.04 11.10 14.34
C LYS A 175 1.04 10.02 14.70
N HIS A 176 0.50 9.38 13.67
CA HIS A 176 -0.41 8.25 13.82
C HIS A 176 0.17 7.01 13.15
N HIS A 177 0.10 5.89 13.83
CA HIS A 177 0.47 4.58 13.28
C HIS A 177 -0.64 3.58 13.54
N TYR A 178 -1.25 3.10 12.47
CA TYR A 178 -2.38 2.18 12.51
C TYR A 178 -1.98 0.82 11.95
N LYS A 179 -2.34 -0.25 12.65
CA LYS A 179 -2.35 -1.59 12.08
C LYS A 179 -3.74 -1.86 11.52
N ILE A 180 -3.81 -2.29 10.28
CA ILE A 180 -5.07 -2.55 9.58
C ILE A 180 -5.08 -3.99 9.11
N ASN A 181 -6.18 -4.68 9.32
CA ASN A 181 -6.42 -5.97 8.69
C ASN A 181 -6.87 -5.72 7.24
N PHE A 182 -6.08 -6.24 6.32
CA PHE A 182 -6.23 -5.97 4.89
C PHE A 182 -6.32 -7.27 4.10
#